data_d09360ee3fbb9cdb39b3dbaa9d2efe12
#
_entry.id   d09360ee3fbb9cdb39b3dbaa9d2efe12
#
_cell.length_a   1.000
_cell.length_b   1.000
_cell.length_c   1.000
_cell.angle_alpha   90.00
_cell.angle_beta   90.00
_cell.angle_gamma   90.00
#
_symmetry.space_group_name_H-M   'P 1'
#
loop_
_entity.id
_entity.type
_entity.pdbx_description
1 polymer ?
#
loop_
_entity_poly.entity_id
_entity_poly.type
_entity_poly.pdbx_seq_one_letter_code
_entity_poly.pdbx_strand_id
1 'polypeptide(L)'
;YYKKNLKGTLKLNRLENYWEGTTSDKSLSGYIGYLTDKDNKKMQDLIDGKSISFILNESMNYDTLSGHNSDDFWSLLLHTGYLTVDWEKTDEAELSKDSKTNKEIFARIPNLEILECFEHNIKTRFSSEFVRLNLHNKLVDALSCGNQKETYDIFFDMLQKYVSIRDTATKAPLENYYHGFINGIFTCCENIISDYHSNYESGSGYPDITFKVERNTKAVIIEIKATSNEADMDELVSNALSQIEEKNYALPFVKTSKITEIYAYGLVFCKKDCLVTVKKLK
;
A
#
# COMPACT_ATOMS: atom_id res chain seq x y z
N TYR A 1 27.88 -21.55 2.20
CA TYR A 1 27.29 -20.29 1.69
C TYR A 1 26.68 -19.48 2.83
N TYR A 2 25.83 -20.10 3.63
CA TYR A 2 25.14 -19.47 4.77
C TYR A 2 26.08 -18.85 5.81
N LYS A 3 27.14 -19.57 6.20
CA LYS A 3 28.12 -19.07 7.17
C LYS A 3 28.95 -17.87 6.68
N LYS A 4 29.18 -17.77 5.37
CA LYS A 4 29.94 -16.66 4.78
C LYS A 4 29.11 -15.39 4.72
N ASN A 5 27.84 -15.55 4.38
CA ASN A 5 26.89 -14.45 4.31
C ASN A 5 26.53 -13.93 5.71
N LEU A 6 26.34 -14.82 6.69
CA LEU A 6 26.09 -14.42 8.07
C LEU A 6 27.21 -13.55 8.65
N LYS A 7 28.47 -13.87 8.35
CA LYS A 7 29.62 -13.05 8.76
C LYS A 7 29.64 -11.68 8.09
N GLY A 8 29.25 -11.60 6.81
CA GLY A 8 29.13 -10.34 6.08
C GLY A 8 28.00 -9.47 6.65
N THR A 9 26.85 -10.06 6.86
CA THR A 9 25.67 -9.41 7.44
C THR A 9 25.93 -8.85 8.84
N LEU A 10 26.55 -9.66 9.70
CA LEU A 10 26.94 -9.23 11.05
C LEU A 10 27.94 -8.07 11.04
N LYS A 11 28.86 -8.03 10.07
CA LYS A 11 29.83 -6.94 9.92
C LYS A 11 29.18 -5.62 9.52
N LEU A 12 28.14 -5.66 8.71
CA LEU A 12 27.36 -4.49 8.28
C LEU A 12 26.25 -4.11 9.26
N ASN A 13 26.05 -4.92 10.29
CA ASN A 13 25.02 -4.75 11.32
C ASN A 13 23.59 -4.62 10.76
N ARG A 14 23.34 -5.27 9.61
CA ARG A 14 22.00 -5.37 9.00
C ARG A 14 21.83 -6.70 8.25
N LEU A 15 20.60 -7.15 8.12
CA LEU A 15 20.22 -8.25 7.24
C LEU A 15 20.08 -7.74 5.81
N GLU A 16 20.55 -8.50 4.84
CA GLU A 16 20.40 -8.21 3.41
C GLU A 16 19.48 -9.27 2.79
N ASN A 17 18.58 -8.82 1.91
CA ASN A 17 17.71 -9.71 1.17
C ASN A 17 18.47 -10.27 -0.05
N TYR A 18 18.69 -11.58 -0.07
CA TYR A 18 19.42 -12.27 -1.16
C TYR A 18 18.50 -12.79 -2.27
N TRP A 19 17.19 -12.70 -2.08
CA TRP A 19 16.18 -13.10 -3.07
C TRP A 19 15.79 -11.95 -4.00
N GLU A 20 15.99 -10.72 -3.58
CA GLU A 20 15.68 -9.54 -4.36
C GLU A 20 16.47 -9.50 -5.68
N GLY A 21 15.78 -9.26 -6.80
CA GLY A 21 16.39 -9.19 -8.12
C GLY A 21 16.77 -10.55 -8.74
N THR A 22 16.42 -11.67 -8.12
CA THR A 22 16.61 -13.02 -8.70
C THR A 22 15.64 -13.26 -9.88
N THR A 23 15.89 -14.31 -10.66
CA THR A 23 14.97 -14.73 -11.74
C THR A 23 13.58 -15.08 -11.19
N SER A 24 13.53 -15.65 -9.97
CA SER A 24 12.28 -15.99 -9.29
C SER A 24 11.48 -14.75 -8.92
N ASP A 25 12.13 -13.68 -8.45
CA ASP A 25 11.48 -12.41 -8.11
C ASP A 25 10.82 -11.76 -9.33
N LYS A 26 11.50 -11.75 -10.49
CA LYS A 26 10.91 -11.29 -11.78
C LYS A 26 9.71 -12.14 -12.21
N SER A 27 9.74 -13.44 -11.95
CA SER A 27 8.62 -14.33 -12.24
C SER A 27 7.42 -14.02 -11.34
N LEU A 28 7.64 -13.80 -10.03
CA LEU A 28 6.59 -13.43 -9.09
C LEU A 28 5.86 -12.15 -9.54
N SER A 29 6.59 -11.10 -9.91
CA SER A 29 5.99 -9.83 -10.36
C SER A 29 5.16 -10.01 -11.64
N GLY A 30 5.56 -10.90 -12.56
CA GLY A 30 4.79 -11.24 -13.75
C GLY A 30 3.45 -11.94 -13.41
N TYR A 31 3.45 -12.84 -12.43
CA TYR A 31 2.26 -13.61 -12.06
C TYR A 31 1.28 -12.85 -11.18
N ILE A 32 1.74 -11.93 -10.37
CA ILE A 32 0.87 -11.05 -9.56
C ILE A 32 -0.15 -10.31 -10.45
N GLY A 33 0.18 -10.09 -11.75
CA GLY A 33 -0.73 -9.50 -12.74
C GLY A 33 -2.03 -10.29 -12.99
N TYR A 34 -2.06 -11.58 -12.68
CA TYR A 34 -3.21 -12.47 -12.90
C TYR A 34 -4.13 -12.64 -11.69
N LEU A 35 -3.82 -12.02 -10.56
CA LEU A 35 -4.60 -12.14 -9.33
C LEU A 35 -6.00 -11.53 -9.48
N THR A 36 -6.98 -12.23 -8.92
CA THR A 36 -8.37 -11.76 -8.76
C THR A 36 -8.57 -11.09 -7.40
N ASP A 37 -9.73 -10.47 -7.15
CA ASP A 37 -10.04 -9.87 -5.86
C ASP A 37 -10.02 -10.88 -4.69
N LYS A 38 -10.37 -12.16 -4.96
CA LYS A 38 -10.27 -13.24 -3.97
C LYS A 38 -8.81 -13.55 -3.62
N ASP A 39 -7.93 -13.47 -4.60
CA ASP A 39 -6.51 -13.70 -4.44
C ASP A 39 -5.84 -12.55 -3.69
N ASN A 40 -6.30 -11.32 -3.89
CA ASN A 40 -5.83 -10.17 -3.12
C ASN A 40 -6.04 -10.36 -1.61
N LYS A 41 -7.16 -10.96 -1.20
CA LYS A 41 -7.39 -11.30 0.21
C LYS A 41 -6.43 -12.38 0.71
N LYS A 42 -6.19 -13.44 -0.06
CA LYS A 42 -5.20 -14.48 0.29
C LYS A 42 -3.79 -13.89 0.40
N MET A 43 -3.43 -12.99 -0.52
CA MET A 43 -2.15 -12.28 -0.50
C MET A 43 -1.99 -11.47 0.80
N GLN A 44 -3.03 -10.75 1.21
CA GLN A 44 -3.03 -9.99 2.45
C GLN A 44 -2.92 -10.91 3.68
N ASP A 45 -3.68 -12.00 3.71
CA ASP A 45 -3.60 -12.97 4.81
C ASP A 45 -2.18 -13.55 4.96
N LEU A 46 -1.45 -13.77 3.85
CA LEU A 46 -0.04 -14.19 3.86
C LEU A 46 0.89 -13.13 4.45
N ILE A 47 0.74 -11.87 4.07
CA ILE A 47 1.52 -10.74 4.60
C ILE A 47 1.26 -10.56 6.10
N ASP A 48 0.02 -10.74 6.54
CA ASP A 48 -0.37 -10.74 7.96
C ASP A 48 0.19 -11.95 8.75
N GLY A 49 1.00 -12.80 8.14
CA GLY A 49 1.56 -13.99 8.76
C GLY A 49 0.57 -15.15 8.93
N LYS A 50 -0.59 -15.10 8.23
CA LYS A 50 -1.60 -16.17 8.26
C LYS A 50 -1.33 -17.20 7.17
N SER A 51 -1.95 -18.37 7.31
CA SER A 51 -1.98 -19.39 6.28
C SER A 51 -3.19 -19.19 5.38
N ILE A 52 -3.01 -19.44 4.09
CA ILE A 52 -4.08 -19.53 3.09
C ILE A 52 -4.34 -20.97 2.69
N SER A 53 -5.57 -21.29 2.26
CA SER A 53 -5.90 -22.58 1.67
C SER A 53 -6.10 -22.49 0.17
N PHE A 54 -5.70 -23.53 -0.55
CA PHE A 54 -5.92 -23.70 -1.99
C PHE A 54 -5.82 -25.18 -2.39
N ILE A 55 -6.31 -25.49 -3.59
CA ILE A 55 -6.21 -26.84 -4.15
C ILE A 55 -4.84 -26.99 -4.79
N LEU A 56 -4.05 -27.97 -4.30
CA LEU A 56 -2.72 -28.21 -4.83
C LEU A 56 -2.78 -28.86 -6.22
N ASN A 57 -2.15 -28.20 -7.19
CA ASN A 57 -1.85 -28.78 -8.50
C ASN A 57 -0.40 -29.29 -8.52
N GLU A 58 -0.23 -30.60 -8.34
CA GLU A 58 1.10 -31.24 -8.32
C GLU A 58 1.79 -31.25 -9.69
N SER A 59 1.01 -31.12 -10.78
CA SER A 59 1.52 -31.15 -12.16
C SER A 59 1.72 -29.76 -12.74
N MET A 60 1.78 -28.74 -11.89
CA MET A 60 1.89 -27.35 -12.29
C MET A 60 3.16 -27.07 -13.08
N ASN A 61 3.02 -26.40 -14.22
CA ASN A 61 4.12 -25.83 -14.98
C ASN A 61 3.78 -24.41 -15.45
N TYR A 62 4.78 -23.68 -15.97
CA TYR A 62 4.59 -22.30 -16.41
C TYR A 62 3.57 -22.14 -17.55
N ASP A 63 3.37 -23.17 -18.37
CA ASP A 63 2.43 -23.13 -19.50
C ASP A 63 0.97 -23.22 -19.04
N THR A 64 0.71 -23.87 -17.88
CA THR A 64 -0.64 -24.01 -17.33
C THR A 64 -1.18 -22.74 -16.70
N LEU A 65 -0.32 -21.76 -16.34
CA LEU A 65 -0.73 -20.46 -15.79
C LEU A 65 -1.56 -19.62 -16.78
N SER A 66 -1.48 -19.88 -18.07
CA SER A 66 -2.25 -19.16 -19.08
C SER A 66 -3.78 -19.33 -18.93
N GLY A 67 -4.23 -20.31 -18.16
CA GLY A 67 -5.64 -20.56 -17.85
C GLY A 67 -6.27 -19.67 -16.77
N HIS A 68 -5.51 -18.77 -16.16
CA HIS A 68 -5.98 -17.85 -15.09
C HIS A 68 -6.67 -18.55 -13.90
N ASN A 69 -6.21 -19.73 -13.50
CA ASN A 69 -6.70 -20.40 -12.31
C ASN A 69 -5.91 -19.95 -11.07
N SER A 70 -6.63 -19.45 -10.06
CA SER A 70 -6.05 -19.01 -8.79
C SER A 70 -5.24 -20.11 -8.08
N ASP A 71 -5.75 -21.33 -8.04
CA ASP A 71 -5.08 -22.46 -7.37
C ASP A 71 -3.75 -22.84 -8.05
N ASP A 72 -3.65 -22.67 -9.38
CA ASP A 72 -2.43 -22.88 -10.12
C ASP A 72 -1.36 -21.85 -9.75
N PHE A 73 -1.76 -20.59 -9.58
CA PHE A 73 -0.86 -19.53 -9.10
C PHE A 73 -0.30 -19.86 -7.70
N TRP A 74 -1.16 -20.26 -6.76
CA TRP A 74 -0.73 -20.59 -5.40
C TRP A 74 0.14 -21.85 -5.37
N SER A 75 -0.18 -22.84 -6.21
CA SER A 75 0.64 -24.04 -6.39
C SER A 75 2.03 -23.70 -6.94
N LEU A 76 2.13 -22.78 -7.89
CA LEU A 76 3.41 -22.32 -8.40
C LEU A 76 4.24 -21.66 -7.30
N LEU A 77 3.65 -20.78 -6.49
CA LEU A 77 4.38 -20.13 -5.38
C LEU A 77 4.89 -21.15 -4.36
N LEU A 78 4.15 -22.23 -4.13
CA LEU A 78 4.60 -23.33 -3.28
C LEU A 78 5.78 -24.08 -3.91
N HIS A 79 5.67 -24.47 -5.19
CA HIS A 79 6.73 -25.21 -5.90
C HIS A 79 8.02 -24.40 -6.07
N THR A 80 7.91 -23.09 -6.19
CA THR A 80 9.06 -22.18 -6.31
C THR A 80 9.65 -21.74 -4.97
N GLY A 81 9.05 -22.13 -3.85
CA GLY A 81 9.57 -21.85 -2.49
C GLY A 81 9.18 -20.49 -1.93
N TYR A 82 8.29 -19.74 -2.60
CA TYR A 82 7.69 -18.54 -2.01
C TYR A 82 6.67 -18.85 -0.91
N LEU A 83 6.11 -20.05 -0.92
CA LEU A 83 5.25 -20.57 0.15
C LEU A 83 5.86 -21.85 0.71
N THR A 84 5.49 -22.18 1.93
CA THR A 84 5.74 -23.46 2.57
C THR A 84 4.43 -24.03 3.13
N VAL A 85 4.30 -25.36 3.17
CA VAL A 85 3.12 -25.99 3.75
C VAL A 85 3.03 -25.68 5.23
N ASP A 86 1.86 -25.33 5.69
CA ASP A 86 1.52 -25.22 7.10
C ASP A 86 1.02 -26.59 7.60
N TRP A 87 1.95 -27.39 8.13
CA TRP A 87 1.66 -28.75 8.60
C TRP A 87 0.79 -28.81 9.86
N GLU A 88 0.60 -27.70 10.57
CA GLU A 88 -0.32 -27.64 11.70
C GLU A 88 -1.79 -27.65 11.25
N LYS A 89 -2.04 -27.19 10.01
CA LYS A 89 -3.39 -27.06 9.44
C LYS A 89 -3.66 -28.01 8.28
N THR A 90 -2.60 -28.59 7.72
CA THR A 90 -2.71 -29.53 6.57
C THR A 90 -2.66 -30.95 7.08
N ASP A 91 -3.64 -31.78 6.68
CA ASP A 91 -3.65 -33.19 7.03
C ASP A 91 -2.70 -34.00 6.12
N GLU A 92 -1.55 -34.39 6.69
CA GLU A 92 -0.52 -35.18 6.01
C GLU A 92 -1.08 -36.55 5.49
N ALA A 93 -2.04 -37.13 6.21
CA ALA A 93 -2.66 -38.39 5.79
C ALA A 93 -3.55 -38.24 4.54
N GLU A 94 -4.13 -37.06 4.33
CA GLU A 94 -4.87 -36.76 3.11
C GLU A 94 -3.96 -36.51 1.91
N LEU A 95 -2.81 -35.88 2.11
CA LEU A 95 -1.82 -35.60 1.06
C LEU A 95 -1.20 -36.92 0.52
N SER A 96 -1.02 -37.91 1.37
CA SER A 96 -0.40 -39.20 1.01
C SER A 96 -1.33 -40.18 0.31
N LYS A 97 -2.64 -39.92 0.24
CA LYS A 97 -3.58 -40.75 -0.49
C LYS A 97 -3.40 -40.59 -2.00
N ASP A 98 -3.20 -41.67 -2.70
CA ASP A 98 -3.11 -41.78 -4.18
C ASP A 98 -4.49 -41.52 -4.83
N SER A 99 -5.20 -40.48 -4.41
CA SER A 99 -6.48 -40.14 -4.98
C SER A 99 -6.34 -39.01 -5.99
N LYS A 100 -6.99 -39.13 -7.14
CA LYS A 100 -7.16 -38.06 -8.14
C LYS A 100 -8.07 -36.92 -7.66
N THR A 101 -8.35 -36.85 -6.36
CA THR A 101 -9.15 -35.80 -5.74
C THR A 101 -8.30 -34.58 -5.44
N ASN A 102 -8.88 -33.43 -5.67
CA ASN A 102 -8.29 -32.14 -5.36
C ASN A 102 -7.82 -32.07 -3.89
N LYS A 103 -6.52 -32.01 -3.67
CA LYS A 103 -5.91 -31.95 -2.33
C LYS A 103 -5.90 -30.51 -1.86
N GLU A 104 -6.72 -30.18 -0.88
CA GLU A 104 -6.66 -28.88 -0.23
C GLU A 104 -5.49 -28.82 0.75
N ILE A 105 -4.65 -27.81 0.63
CA ILE A 105 -3.53 -27.57 1.54
C ILE A 105 -3.59 -26.17 2.13
N PHE A 106 -2.95 -26.02 3.29
CA PHE A 106 -2.66 -24.73 3.89
C PHE A 106 -1.19 -24.38 3.70
N ALA A 107 -0.91 -23.16 3.28
CA ALA A 107 0.45 -22.69 3.07
C ALA A 107 0.64 -21.29 3.66
N ARG A 108 1.89 -20.96 4.02
CA ARG A 108 2.28 -19.68 4.60
C ARG A 108 3.61 -19.21 4.03
N ILE A 109 3.95 -17.95 4.26
CA ILE A 109 5.28 -17.43 3.93
C ILE A 109 6.33 -18.08 4.83
N PRO A 110 7.44 -18.60 4.26
CA PRO A 110 8.42 -19.38 5.04
C PRO A 110 9.28 -18.53 6.00
N ASN A 111 9.58 -17.29 5.65
CA ASN A 111 10.50 -16.43 6.41
C ASN A 111 10.35 -14.94 6.04
N LEU A 112 11.03 -14.06 6.79
CA LEU A 112 10.98 -12.61 6.59
C LEU A 112 11.55 -12.17 5.25
N GLU A 113 12.56 -12.84 4.70
CA GLU A 113 13.16 -12.48 3.41
C GLU A 113 12.15 -12.63 2.27
N ILE A 114 11.38 -13.71 2.29
CA ILE A 114 10.29 -13.90 1.32
C ILE A 114 9.13 -12.92 1.57
N LEU A 115 8.83 -12.60 2.82
CA LEU A 115 7.82 -11.57 3.15
C LEU A 115 8.19 -10.22 2.54
N GLU A 116 9.43 -9.78 2.67
CA GLU A 116 9.94 -8.54 2.04
C GLU A 116 9.79 -8.58 0.52
N CYS A 117 10.05 -9.72 -0.13
CA CYS A 117 9.82 -9.90 -1.57
C CYS A 117 8.34 -9.73 -1.93
N PHE A 118 7.42 -10.29 -1.16
CA PHE A 118 5.97 -10.11 -1.38
C PHE A 118 5.56 -8.65 -1.23
N GLU A 119 5.97 -7.99 -0.16
CA GLU A 119 5.64 -6.57 0.09
C GLU A 119 6.18 -5.66 -1.02
N HIS A 120 7.44 -5.89 -1.45
CA HIS A 120 8.05 -5.13 -2.54
C HIS A 120 7.28 -5.30 -3.85
N ASN A 121 6.93 -6.53 -4.23
CA ASN A 121 6.20 -6.80 -5.46
C ASN A 121 4.79 -6.19 -5.45
N ILE A 122 4.10 -6.22 -4.30
CA ILE A 122 2.78 -5.59 -4.16
C ILE A 122 2.89 -4.07 -4.28
N LYS A 123 3.87 -3.44 -3.63
CA LYS A 123 4.13 -1.98 -3.76
C LYS A 123 4.43 -1.60 -5.21
N THR A 124 5.27 -2.39 -5.89
CA THR A 124 5.63 -2.16 -7.29
C THR A 124 4.42 -2.29 -8.22
N ARG A 125 3.57 -3.29 -8.00
CA ARG A 125 2.32 -3.45 -8.77
C ARG A 125 1.37 -2.28 -8.55
N PHE A 126 1.15 -1.90 -7.30
CA PHE A 126 0.32 -0.75 -6.95
C PHE A 126 0.79 0.50 -7.69
N SER A 127 2.08 0.84 -7.58
CA SER A 127 2.68 1.99 -8.25
C SER A 127 2.53 1.91 -9.78
N SER A 128 2.77 0.74 -10.36
CA SER A 128 2.66 0.52 -11.81
C SER A 128 1.22 0.68 -12.30
N GLU A 129 0.23 0.17 -11.58
CA GLU A 129 -1.17 0.30 -11.94
C GLU A 129 -1.67 1.74 -11.77
N PHE A 130 -1.30 2.39 -10.67
CA PHE A 130 -1.63 3.78 -10.39
C PHE A 130 -1.11 4.72 -11.50
N VAL A 131 0.12 4.51 -11.93
CA VAL A 131 0.73 5.25 -13.05
C VAL A 131 0.07 4.87 -14.38
N ARG A 132 -0.15 3.59 -14.65
CA ARG A 132 -0.77 3.10 -15.90
C ARG A 132 -2.18 3.65 -16.10
N LEU A 133 -2.97 3.77 -15.04
CA LEU A 133 -4.31 4.35 -15.07
C LEU A 133 -4.30 5.89 -15.04
N ASN A 134 -3.12 6.50 -15.03
CA ASN A 134 -2.93 7.95 -14.94
C ASN A 134 -3.57 8.59 -13.69
N LEU A 135 -3.76 7.80 -12.63
CA LEU A 135 -4.39 8.28 -11.40
C LEU A 135 -3.52 9.27 -10.64
N HIS A 136 -2.19 9.15 -10.75
CA HIS A 136 -1.23 10.10 -10.16
C HIS A 136 -1.42 11.53 -10.69
N ASN A 137 -1.55 11.71 -12.02
CA ASN A 137 -1.83 13.03 -12.60
C ASN A 137 -3.21 13.53 -12.18
N LYS A 138 -4.25 12.69 -12.29
CA LYS A 138 -5.62 13.07 -11.90
C LYS A 138 -5.70 13.49 -10.44
N LEU A 139 -5.03 12.78 -9.53
CA LEU A 139 -5.01 13.13 -8.12
C LEU A 139 -4.35 14.48 -7.88
N VAL A 140 -3.17 14.72 -8.47
CA VAL A 140 -2.45 15.99 -8.32
C VAL A 140 -3.25 17.14 -8.94
N ASP A 141 -3.87 16.94 -10.10
CA ASP A 141 -4.73 17.93 -10.74
C ASP A 141 -5.94 18.26 -9.87
N ALA A 142 -6.64 17.24 -9.33
CA ALA A 142 -7.77 17.42 -8.44
C ALA A 142 -7.39 18.20 -7.18
N LEU A 143 -6.28 17.83 -6.53
CA LEU A 143 -5.76 18.50 -5.33
C LEU A 143 -5.33 19.95 -5.62
N SER A 144 -4.72 20.22 -6.78
CA SER A 144 -4.23 21.55 -7.15
C SER A 144 -5.32 22.52 -7.64
N CYS A 145 -6.52 21.98 -7.93
CA CYS A 145 -7.68 22.77 -8.35
C CYS A 145 -8.78 22.85 -7.29
N GLY A 146 -8.61 22.25 -6.12
CA GLY A 146 -9.62 22.21 -5.08
C GLY A 146 -10.83 21.34 -5.44
N ASN A 147 -10.65 20.33 -6.30
CA ASN A 147 -11.73 19.42 -6.72
C ASN A 147 -11.95 18.34 -5.67
N GLN A 148 -12.76 18.68 -4.66
CA GLN A 148 -13.07 17.80 -3.53
C GLN A 148 -13.66 16.45 -3.98
N LYS A 149 -14.60 16.48 -4.94
CA LYS A 149 -15.28 15.27 -5.39
C LYS A 149 -14.33 14.29 -6.07
N GLU A 150 -13.53 14.75 -7.01
CA GLU A 150 -12.58 13.88 -7.71
C GLU A 150 -11.47 13.37 -6.77
N THR A 151 -11.02 14.20 -5.82
CA THR A 151 -10.11 13.78 -4.78
C THR A 151 -10.70 12.65 -3.93
N TYR A 152 -11.97 12.80 -3.51
CA TYR A 152 -12.70 11.75 -2.79
C TYR A 152 -12.82 10.47 -3.63
N ASP A 153 -13.30 10.57 -4.87
CA ASP A 153 -13.53 9.42 -5.75
C ASP A 153 -12.23 8.60 -5.92
N ILE A 154 -11.09 9.27 -6.15
CA ILE A 154 -9.80 8.60 -6.30
C ILE A 154 -9.37 7.91 -4.99
N PHE A 155 -9.43 8.59 -3.84
CA PHE A 155 -9.04 7.97 -2.57
C PHE A 155 -9.98 6.83 -2.20
N PHE A 156 -11.29 6.99 -2.39
CA PHE A 156 -12.26 5.95 -2.12
C PHE A 156 -12.00 4.68 -2.94
N ASP A 157 -11.81 4.82 -4.26
CA ASP A 157 -11.48 3.69 -5.13
C ASP A 157 -10.20 2.98 -4.70
N MET A 158 -9.19 3.74 -4.29
CA MET A 158 -7.93 3.19 -3.79
C MET A 158 -8.11 2.45 -2.47
N LEU A 159 -8.89 2.99 -1.53
CA LEU A 159 -9.19 2.34 -0.27
C LEU A 159 -9.96 1.03 -0.48
N GLN A 160 -10.97 1.05 -1.37
CA GLN A 160 -11.74 -0.16 -1.70
C GLN A 160 -10.85 -1.26 -2.24
N LYS A 161 -9.88 -0.91 -3.07
CA LYS A 161 -9.04 -1.85 -3.81
C LYS A 161 -7.84 -2.35 -3.00
N TYR A 162 -7.21 -1.48 -2.22
CA TYR A 162 -5.90 -1.75 -1.62
C TYR A 162 -5.87 -1.78 -0.09
N VAL A 163 -6.89 -1.32 0.60
CA VAL A 163 -6.95 -1.33 2.07
C VAL A 163 -7.81 -2.49 2.55
N SER A 164 -7.28 -3.28 3.48
CA SER A 164 -8.05 -4.30 4.20
C SER A 164 -8.60 -3.72 5.51
N ILE A 165 -9.84 -4.08 5.87
CA ILE A 165 -10.40 -3.71 7.20
C ILE A 165 -9.54 -4.26 8.34
N ARG A 166 -8.80 -5.33 8.10
CA ARG A 166 -7.89 -5.94 9.11
C ARG A 166 -6.60 -5.14 9.32
N ASP A 167 -6.15 -4.39 8.31
CA ASP A 167 -4.95 -3.55 8.42
C ASP A 167 -5.16 -2.42 9.41
N THR A 168 -6.42 -2.01 9.61
CA THR A 168 -6.82 -1.00 10.58
C THR A 168 -7.06 -1.56 11.99
N ALA A 169 -7.02 -2.87 12.18
CA ALA A 169 -7.20 -3.54 13.48
C ALA A 169 -5.90 -3.67 14.30
N THR A 170 -4.93 -2.78 14.09
CA THR A 170 -3.63 -2.77 14.77
C THR A 170 -3.70 -2.01 16.11
N LYS A 171 -2.71 -2.25 16.99
CA LYS A 171 -2.53 -1.45 18.23
C LYS A 171 -1.88 -0.09 17.96
N ALA A 172 -1.35 0.12 16.76
CA ALA A 172 -0.78 1.40 16.34
C ALA A 172 -1.90 2.41 16.05
N PRO A 173 -1.67 3.71 16.23
CA PRO A 173 -2.63 4.73 15.84
C PRO A 173 -3.03 4.58 14.37
N LEU A 174 -4.34 4.54 14.08
CA LEU A 174 -4.88 4.40 12.73
C LEU A 174 -4.35 5.48 11.78
N GLU A 175 -4.14 6.68 12.29
CA GLU A 175 -3.59 7.82 11.57
C GLU A 175 -2.22 7.49 10.93
N ASN A 176 -1.33 6.81 11.66
CA ASN A 176 -0.02 6.39 11.14
C ASN A 176 -0.14 5.44 9.95
N TYR A 177 -1.13 4.55 9.97
CA TYR A 177 -1.39 3.63 8.86
C TYR A 177 -1.80 4.40 7.60
N TYR A 178 -2.81 5.26 7.69
CA TYR A 178 -3.28 6.03 6.54
C TYR A 178 -2.26 7.06 6.06
N HIS A 179 -1.52 7.67 6.98
CA HIS A 179 -0.42 8.56 6.63
C HIS A 179 0.66 7.82 5.80
N GLY A 180 1.04 6.59 6.20
CA GLY A 180 1.95 5.75 5.44
C GLY A 180 1.38 5.36 4.07
N PHE A 181 0.09 5.02 3.99
CA PHE A 181 -0.60 4.71 2.75
C PHE A 181 -0.60 5.90 1.78
N ILE A 182 -0.93 7.09 2.24
CA ILE A 182 -0.94 8.32 1.44
C ILE A 182 0.47 8.71 1.00
N ASN A 183 1.49 8.59 1.86
CA ASN A 183 2.88 8.79 1.47
C ASN A 183 3.29 7.85 0.32
N GLY A 184 2.87 6.58 0.38
CA GLY A 184 3.09 5.61 -0.71
C GLY A 184 2.48 6.06 -2.04
N ILE A 185 1.29 6.67 -2.02
CA ILE A 185 0.66 7.24 -3.20
C ILE A 185 1.50 8.39 -3.78
N PHE A 186 1.95 9.32 -2.94
CA PHE A 186 2.70 10.48 -3.40
C PHE A 186 4.11 10.13 -3.92
N THR A 187 4.70 8.99 -3.57
CA THR A 187 5.93 8.51 -4.23
C THR A 187 5.74 8.30 -5.73
N CYS A 188 4.52 7.97 -6.18
CA CYS A 188 4.20 7.85 -7.61
C CYS A 188 4.06 9.21 -8.30
N CYS A 189 4.01 10.30 -7.56
CA CYS A 189 3.78 11.66 -8.04
C CYS A 189 5.05 12.52 -8.11
N GLU A 190 6.24 11.97 -7.78
CA GLU A 190 7.51 12.73 -7.67
C GLU A 190 7.86 13.55 -8.91
N ASN A 191 7.44 13.10 -10.11
CA ASN A 191 7.72 13.81 -11.36
C ASN A 191 6.79 15.01 -11.63
N ILE A 192 5.68 15.14 -10.88
CA ILE A 192 4.65 16.16 -11.12
C ILE A 192 4.45 17.10 -9.94
N ILE A 193 4.93 16.72 -8.76
CA ILE A 193 4.97 17.57 -7.57
C ILE A 193 6.41 17.99 -7.25
N SER A 194 6.56 19.02 -6.48
CA SER A 194 7.86 19.50 -6.01
C SER A 194 7.76 19.96 -4.56
N ASP A 195 8.89 20.03 -3.88
CA ASP A 195 8.97 20.47 -2.49
C ASP A 195 8.02 19.65 -1.57
N TYR A 196 8.03 18.32 -1.80
CA TYR A 196 7.22 17.38 -1.01
C TYR A 196 7.81 17.22 0.38
N HIS A 197 6.98 17.39 1.38
CA HIS A 197 7.33 17.20 2.77
C HIS A 197 6.24 16.40 3.49
N SER A 198 6.66 15.48 4.33
CA SER A 198 5.81 14.72 5.23
C SER A 198 6.28 14.95 6.67
N ASN A 199 5.37 15.37 7.56
CA ASN A 199 5.65 15.69 8.97
C ASN A 199 6.82 16.69 9.12
N TYR A 200 6.86 17.72 8.29
CA TYR A 200 7.91 18.76 8.31
C TYR A 200 7.41 20.02 9.00
N GLU A 201 8.27 20.66 9.78
CA GLU A 201 7.92 21.88 10.53
C GLU A 201 7.45 23.02 9.59
N SER A 202 6.22 23.49 9.82
CA SER A 202 5.60 24.58 9.06
C SER A 202 4.69 25.41 9.97
N GLY A 203 4.88 26.72 9.99
CA GLY A 203 4.14 27.58 10.91
C GLY A 203 4.49 27.28 12.37
N SER A 204 3.48 26.93 13.17
CA SER A 204 3.62 26.57 14.59
C SER A 204 3.39 25.07 14.84
N GLY A 205 3.67 24.22 13.87
CA GLY A 205 3.50 22.78 13.99
C GLY A 205 3.98 22.00 12.76
N TYR A 206 3.46 20.81 12.60
CA TYR A 206 3.87 19.84 11.59
C TYR A 206 2.63 19.38 10.81
N PRO A 207 2.36 19.90 9.59
CA PRO A 207 1.34 19.33 8.73
C PRO A 207 1.74 17.94 8.30
N ASP A 208 0.76 17.06 8.10
CA ASP A 208 1.04 15.70 7.67
C ASP A 208 1.73 15.66 6.32
N ILE A 209 1.19 16.40 5.32
CA ILE A 209 1.77 16.45 3.99
C ILE A 209 1.66 17.87 3.42
N THR A 210 2.74 18.34 2.77
CA THR A 210 2.74 19.55 1.94
C THR A 210 3.51 19.32 0.66
N PHE A 211 3.09 19.97 -0.42
CA PHE A 211 3.83 19.98 -1.69
C PHE A 211 3.44 21.18 -2.57
N LYS A 212 4.22 21.39 -3.63
CA LYS A 212 3.97 22.40 -4.66
C LYS A 212 3.74 21.76 -6.02
N VAL A 213 2.96 22.42 -6.83
CA VAL A 213 2.64 22.00 -8.20
C VAL A 213 2.74 23.16 -9.18
N GLU A 214 2.59 22.89 -10.48
CA GLU A 214 2.58 23.87 -11.56
C GLU A 214 3.77 24.85 -11.50
N ARG A 215 4.97 24.30 -11.50
CA ARG A 215 6.22 25.11 -11.41
C ARG A 215 6.30 25.97 -10.13
N ASN A 216 5.76 25.47 -9.04
CA ASN A 216 5.71 26.12 -7.72
C ASN A 216 4.80 27.37 -7.67
N THR A 217 3.73 27.39 -8.44
CA THR A 217 2.73 28.47 -8.37
C THR A 217 1.56 28.14 -7.47
N LYS A 218 1.33 26.85 -7.20
CA LYS A 218 0.30 26.37 -6.28
C LYS A 218 0.90 25.57 -5.14
N ALA A 219 0.29 25.61 -3.98
CA ALA A 219 0.65 24.79 -2.84
C ALA A 219 -0.55 24.00 -2.32
N VAL A 220 -0.31 22.78 -1.88
CA VAL A 220 -1.29 21.92 -1.26
C VAL A 220 -0.80 21.56 0.14
N ILE A 221 -1.71 21.63 1.11
CA ILE A 221 -1.50 21.27 2.51
C ILE A 221 -2.55 20.23 2.86
N ILE A 222 -2.15 19.12 3.41
CA ILE A 222 -3.05 18.02 3.80
C ILE A 222 -2.84 17.70 5.28
N GLU A 223 -3.94 17.62 6.01
CA GLU A 223 -4.02 17.11 7.37
C GLU A 223 -4.85 15.85 7.37
N ILE A 224 -4.35 14.78 7.97
CA ILE A 224 -4.94 13.44 7.99
C ILE A 224 -5.46 13.14 9.37
N LYS A 225 -6.69 12.64 9.45
CA LYS A 225 -7.27 12.08 10.66
C LYS A 225 -7.82 10.69 10.37
N ALA A 226 -7.94 9.87 11.39
CA ALA A 226 -8.48 8.53 11.25
C ALA A 226 -9.35 8.15 12.46
N THR A 227 -10.41 7.40 12.18
CA THR A 227 -11.32 6.89 13.20
C THR A 227 -11.77 5.47 12.88
N SER A 228 -12.24 4.74 13.88
CA SER A 228 -12.95 3.47 13.70
C SER A 228 -14.48 3.63 13.64
N ASN A 229 -14.99 4.84 13.92
CA ASN A 229 -16.41 5.16 13.99
C ASN A 229 -16.78 6.21 12.92
N GLU A 230 -17.62 5.85 11.99
CA GLU A 230 -18.06 6.71 10.88
C GLU A 230 -18.77 7.99 11.37
N ALA A 231 -19.42 7.95 12.53
CA ALA A 231 -20.13 9.12 13.07
C ALA A 231 -19.19 10.28 13.46
N ASP A 232 -17.89 10.01 13.66
CA ASP A 232 -16.92 11.01 14.09
C ASP A 232 -16.26 11.74 12.89
N MET A 233 -16.50 11.29 11.65
CA MET A 233 -15.77 11.77 10.47
C MET A 233 -15.99 13.25 10.19
N ASP A 234 -17.22 13.75 10.34
CA ASP A 234 -17.56 15.16 10.06
C ASP A 234 -16.88 16.12 11.06
N GLU A 235 -16.83 15.72 12.34
CA GLU A 235 -16.11 16.48 13.36
C GLU A 235 -14.60 16.48 13.09
N LEU A 236 -14.04 15.32 12.78
CA LEU A 236 -12.60 15.16 12.55
C LEU A 236 -12.13 15.92 11.32
N VAL A 237 -12.91 15.97 10.22
CA VAL A 237 -12.52 16.73 9.03
C VAL A 237 -12.54 18.24 9.30
N SER A 238 -13.48 18.69 10.11
CA SER A 238 -13.54 20.09 10.57
C SER A 238 -12.35 20.43 11.46
N ASN A 239 -11.98 19.53 12.36
CA ASN A 239 -10.80 19.67 13.23
C ASN A 239 -9.51 19.69 12.41
N ALA A 240 -9.38 18.86 11.36
CA ALA A 240 -8.21 18.86 10.48
C ALA A 240 -8.02 20.21 9.78
N LEU A 241 -9.08 20.79 9.22
CA LEU A 241 -9.01 22.12 8.60
C LEU A 241 -8.73 23.23 9.62
N SER A 242 -9.34 23.18 10.79
CA SER A 242 -9.09 24.14 11.87
C SER A 242 -7.64 24.08 12.33
N GLN A 243 -7.05 22.89 12.44
CA GLN A 243 -5.65 22.70 12.80
C GLN A 243 -4.70 23.37 11.79
N ILE A 244 -4.96 23.25 10.47
CA ILE A 244 -4.16 23.93 9.43
C ILE A 244 -4.17 25.45 9.63
N GLU A 245 -5.32 26.02 9.97
CA GLU A 245 -5.47 27.47 10.17
C GLU A 245 -4.84 27.93 11.48
N GLU A 246 -5.17 27.28 12.60
CA GLU A 246 -4.68 27.65 13.94
C GLU A 246 -3.15 27.52 14.05
N LYS A 247 -2.59 26.50 13.43
CA LYS A 247 -1.13 26.29 13.39
C LYS A 247 -0.42 27.07 12.30
N ASN A 248 -1.18 27.83 11.47
CA ASN A 248 -0.63 28.65 10.39
C ASN A 248 0.25 27.88 9.41
N TYR A 249 -0.11 26.65 9.04
CA TYR A 249 0.67 25.81 8.13
C TYR A 249 0.87 26.44 6.75
N ALA A 250 -0.03 27.33 6.32
CA ALA A 250 0.07 28.06 5.07
C ALA A 250 1.11 29.21 5.08
N LEU A 251 1.61 29.62 6.24
CA LEU A 251 2.45 30.81 6.39
C LEU A 251 3.67 30.85 5.47
N PRO A 252 4.46 29.79 5.31
CA PRO A 252 5.61 29.78 4.39
C PRO A 252 5.20 30.00 2.93
N PHE A 253 4.05 29.46 2.54
CA PHE A 253 3.53 29.54 1.18
C PHE A 253 2.93 30.92 0.89
N VAL A 254 2.22 31.53 1.84
CA VAL A 254 1.65 32.89 1.72
C VAL A 254 2.74 33.92 1.51
N LYS A 255 3.87 33.77 2.20
CA LYS A 255 5.04 34.70 2.09
C LYS A 255 5.79 34.57 0.77
N THR A 256 5.55 33.48 0.02
CA THR A 256 6.20 33.24 -1.28
C THR A 256 5.41 33.95 -2.39
N SER A 257 5.96 34.97 -3.00
CA SER A 257 5.27 35.76 -4.05
C SER A 257 4.91 34.95 -5.29
N LYS A 258 5.63 33.88 -5.57
CA LYS A 258 5.41 32.98 -6.70
C LYS A 258 4.15 32.12 -6.51
N ILE A 259 3.74 31.83 -5.26
CA ILE A 259 2.56 31.03 -4.97
C ILE A 259 1.32 31.89 -5.07
N THR A 260 0.45 31.55 -6.01
CA THR A 260 -0.79 32.28 -6.30
C THR A 260 -2.02 31.61 -5.69
N GLU A 261 -1.98 30.31 -5.47
CA GLU A 261 -3.08 29.53 -4.91
C GLU A 261 -2.58 28.56 -3.83
N ILE A 262 -3.36 28.43 -2.76
CA ILE A 262 -3.09 27.50 -1.66
C ILE A 262 -4.37 26.77 -1.34
N TYR A 263 -4.33 25.43 -1.40
CA TYR A 263 -5.44 24.55 -1.04
C TYR A 263 -5.10 23.76 0.23
N ALA A 264 -5.99 23.82 1.20
CA ALA A 264 -5.94 23.06 2.45
C ALA A 264 -6.96 21.94 2.41
N TYR A 265 -6.51 20.71 2.65
CA TYR A 265 -7.34 19.52 2.68
C TYR A 265 -7.37 18.90 4.07
N GLY A 266 -8.57 18.65 4.59
CA GLY A 266 -8.80 17.69 5.66
C GLY A 266 -9.17 16.34 5.04
N LEU A 267 -8.42 15.30 5.38
CA LEU A 267 -8.69 13.92 4.98
C LEU A 267 -8.98 13.10 6.22
N VAL A 268 -10.16 12.48 6.28
CA VAL A 268 -10.51 11.58 7.38
C VAL A 268 -10.76 10.19 6.82
N PHE A 269 -10.15 9.19 7.45
CA PHE A 269 -10.27 7.79 7.03
C PHE A 269 -10.98 6.96 8.10
N CYS A 270 -11.89 6.10 7.65
CA CYS A 270 -12.56 5.12 8.49
C CYS A 270 -12.65 3.80 7.73
N LYS A 271 -11.87 2.79 8.11
CA LYS A 271 -11.82 1.49 7.42
C LYS A 271 -11.51 1.64 5.93
N LYS A 272 -12.49 1.38 5.06
CA LYS A 272 -12.38 1.50 3.59
C LYS A 272 -13.09 2.76 3.05
N ASP A 273 -13.44 3.69 3.91
CA ASP A 273 -14.10 4.93 3.52
C ASP A 273 -13.25 6.14 3.89
N CYS A 274 -13.52 7.26 3.25
CA CYS A 274 -12.87 8.53 3.55
C CYS A 274 -13.84 9.69 3.45
N LEU A 275 -13.50 10.76 4.12
CA LEU A 275 -14.14 12.06 3.95
C LEU A 275 -13.08 13.08 3.55
N VAL A 276 -13.37 13.83 2.52
CA VAL A 276 -12.48 14.86 1.97
C VAL A 276 -13.17 16.20 2.08
N THR A 277 -12.51 17.17 2.65
CA THR A 277 -12.96 18.57 2.62
C THR A 277 -11.81 19.47 2.24
N VAL A 278 -12.07 20.46 1.40
CA VAL A 278 -11.07 21.39 0.90
C VAL A 278 -11.45 22.84 1.19
N LYS A 279 -10.45 23.65 1.50
CA LYS A 279 -10.57 25.09 1.66
C LYS A 279 -9.49 25.79 0.85
N LYS A 280 -9.87 26.78 0.03
CA LYS A 280 -8.90 27.65 -0.64
C LYS A 280 -8.48 28.75 0.33
N LEU A 281 -7.18 28.86 0.61
CA LEU A 281 -6.61 29.84 1.55
C LEU A 281 -6.02 31.08 0.85
N LYS A 282 -5.68 30.94 -0.45
CA LYS A 282 -5.17 32.01 -1.30
C LYS A 282 -5.60 31.82 -2.75
#